data_ded70ef6cdc7fbd4f19446588a4c282f
#
_entry.id   ded70ef6cdc7fbd4f19446588a4c282f
#
_cell.length_a   1.000
_cell.length_b   1.000
_cell.length_c   1.000
_cell.angle_alpha   90.00
_cell.angle_beta   90.00
_cell.angle_gamma   90.00
#
_symmetry.space_group_name_H-M   'P 1'
#
loop_
_entity.id
_entity.type
_entity.pdbx_description
1 polymer ?
#
loop_
_entity_poly.entity_id
_entity_poly.type
_entity_poly.pdbx_seq_one_letter_code
_entity_poly.pdbx_strand_id
1 'polypeptide(L)'
;MDFENYYYRIIDCAVTEREGAFEIEYIPQCKIFEGHFPEDAVCPGAMNIEIVKECTGKILGASKPHITEIKRCRFVELMRPQEKESTILHIDVEKEKDTYKVTASIKEGNRNCMIFKGRITV
;
A
#
# COMPACT_ATOMS: atom_id res chain seq x y z
N MET A 1 -2.50 -8.52 -12.07
CA MET A 1 -1.56 -7.53 -12.56
C MET A 1 -0.84 -6.90 -11.38
N ASP A 2 0.48 -6.82 -11.43
CA ASP A 2 1.25 -6.20 -10.37
C ASP A 2 1.48 -4.74 -10.69
N PHE A 3 1.27 -3.90 -9.70
CA PHE A 3 1.45 -2.47 -9.85
C PHE A 3 2.84 -2.00 -9.40
N GLU A 4 3.57 -2.87 -8.75
CA GLU A 4 4.97 -2.61 -8.42
C GLU A 4 5.78 -2.36 -9.71
N ASN A 5 6.60 -1.31 -9.71
CA ASN A 5 7.40 -0.86 -10.84
C ASN A 5 6.57 -0.27 -12.00
N TYR A 6 5.27 -0.08 -11.80
CA TYR A 6 4.39 0.64 -12.72
C TYR A 6 3.79 1.87 -12.05
N TYR A 7 3.13 1.69 -10.89
CA TYR A 7 2.49 2.75 -10.12
C TYR A 7 3.39 3.24 -8.98
N TYR A 8 4.11 2.33 -8.36
CA TYR A 8 5.01 2.61 -7.25
C TYR A 8 6.23 1.70 -7.35
N ARG A 9 7.28 2.06 -6.63
CA ARG A 9 8.43 1.18 -6.46
C ARG A 9 8.83 1.11 -4.99
N ILE A 10 9.40 -0.01 -4.60
CA ILE A 10 9.93 -0.21 -3.26
C ILE A 10 11.39 0.20 -3.26
N ILE A 11 11.73 1.21 -2.44
CA ILE A 11 13.10 1.71 -2.32
C ILE A 11 13.87 0.87 -1.34
N ASP A 12 13.22 0.49 -0.23
CA ASP A 12 13.81 -0.27 0.84
C ASP A 12 12.70 -1.00 1.60
N CYS A 13 13.04 -2.10 2.25
CA CYS A 13 12.08 -2.81 3.08
C CYS A 13 12.75 -3.61 4.19
N ALA A 14 12.03 -3.76 5.29
CA ALA A 14 12.41 -4.62 6.40
C ALA A 14 11.20 -5.50 6.71
N VAL A 15 11.33 -6.80 6.51
CA VAL A 15 10.23 -7.75 6.61
C VAL A 15 10.56 -8.86 7.59
N THR A 16 9.61 -9.17 8.47
CA THR A 16 9.64 -10.36 9.34
C THR A 16 8.49 -11.28 8.94
N GLU A 17 8.23 -12.32 9.72
CA GLU A 17 7.11 -13.23 9.42
C GLU A 17 5.73 -12.57 9.50
N ARG A 18 5.60 -11.52 10.31
CA ARG A 18 4.31 -10.91 10.65
C ARG A 18 4.24 -9.43 10.37
N GLU A 19 5.34 -8.83 9.95
CA GLU A 19 5.42 -7.39 9.88
C GLU A 19 6.31 -6.96 8.74
N GLY A 20 5.98 -5.85 8.13
CA GLY A 20 6.82 -5.26 7.09
C GLY A 20 6.76 -3.75 7.14
N ALA A 21 7.91 -3.12 6.92
CA ALA A 21 8.01 -1.69 6.72
C ALA A 21 8.62 -1.49 5.33
N PHE A 22 7.89 -0.80 4.46
CA PHE A 22 8.30 -0.58 3.07
C PHE A 22 8.43 0.91 2.82
N GLU A 23 9.62 1.34 2.46
CA GLU A 23 9.78 2.68 1.94
C GLU A 23 9.47 2.63 0.46
N ILE A 24 8.48 3.40 0.03
CA ILE A 24 8.02 3.39 -1.36
C ILE A 24 8.11 4.80 -1.95
N GLU A 25 8.13 4.85 -3.28
CA GLU A 25 7.91 6.09 -4.00
C GLU A 25 6.93 5.82 -5.14
N TYR A 26 6.08 6.78 -5.41
CA TYR A 26 5.18 6.69 -6.55
C TYR A 26 5.93 7.03 -7.83
N ILE A 27 5.46 6.48 -8.94
CA ILE A 27 6.05 6.73 -10.25
C ILE A 27 5.22 7.80 -10.94
N PRO A 28 5.68 9.08 -10.97
CA PRO A 28 4.85 10.18 -11.47
C PRO A 28 4.44 10.04 -12.94
N GLN A 29 5.22 9.28 -13.72
CA GLN A 29 4.96 9.05 -15.13
C GLN A 29 3.90 7.99 -15.39
N CYS A 30 3.42 7.33 -14.33
CA CYS A 30 2.39 6.30 -14.46
C CYS A 30 1.11 6.88 -15.04
N LYS A 31 0.53 6.18 -16.03
CA LYS A 31 -0.68 6.65 -16.72
C LYS A 31 -1.90 6.78 -15.82
N ILE A 32 -1.89 6.10 -14.67
CA ILE A 32 -2.97 6.22 -13.69
C ILE A 32 -3.17 7.67 -13.26
N PHE A 33 -2.07 8.44 -13.13
CA PHE A 33 -2.16 9.84 -12.72
C PHE A 33 -2.73 10.75 -13.80
N GLU A 34 -2.66 10.36 -15.07
CA GLU A 34 -3.23 11.14 -16.18
C GLU A 34 -4.76 11.17 -16.11
N GLY A 35 -5.37 10.08 -15.62
CA GLY A 35 -6.83 9.98 -15.50
C GLY A 35 -7.38 10.44 -14.16
N HIS A 36 -6.52 10.90 -13.24
CA HIS A 36 -6.93 11.27 -11.88
C HIS A 36 -6.31 12.61 -11.51
N PHE A 37 -7.06 13.68 -11.84
CA PHE A 37 -6.65 15.08 -11.67
C PHE A 37 -5.35 15.41 -12.42
N PRO A 38 -5.37 15.44 -13.77
CA PRO A 38 -4.15 15.56 -14.57
C PRO A 38 -3.34 16.84 -14.32
N GLU A 39 -3.97 17.91 -13.82
CA GLU A 39 -3.27 19.16 -13.51
C GLU A 39 -2.67 19.19 -12.11
N ASP A 40 -3.20 18.36 -11.20
CA ASP A 40 -2.74 18.24 -9.83
C ASP A 40 -2.85 16.75 -9.44
N ALA A 41 -1.86 15.97 -9.84
CA ALA A 41 -1.88 14.53 -9.68
C ALA A 41 -2.01 14.12 -8.22
N VAL A 42 -2.96 13.23 -7.95
CA VAL A 42 -3.27 12.70 -6.62
C VAL A 42 -3.28 11.18 -6.71
N CYS A 43 -2.71 10.53 -5.71
CA CYS A 43 -2.70 9.08 -5.64
C CYS A 43 -4.12 8.55 -5.38
N PRO A 44 -4.68 7.72 -6.28
CA PRO A 44 -6.01 7.15 -6.04
C PRO A 44 -6.01 6.21 -4.85
N GLY A 45 -7.01 6.34 -3.98
CA GLY A 45 -7.11 5.49 -2.79
C GLY A 45 -7.18 4.02 -3.12
N ALA A 46 -7.94 3.65 -4.16
CA ALA A 46 -8.05 2.26 -4.60
C ALA A 46 -6.68 1.67 -4.99
N MET A 47 -5.81 2.46 -5.59
CA MET A 47 -4.47 2.01 -5.97
C MET A 47 -3.58 1.81 -4.76
N ASN A 48 -3.76 2.63 -3.72
CA ASN A 48 -2.99 2.47 -2.48
C ASN A 48 -3.42 1.19 -1.74
N ILE A 49 -4.67 0.78 -1.86
CA ILE A 49 -5.13 -0.51 -1.35
C ILE A 49 -4.42 -1.65 -2.09
N GLU A 50 -4.20 -1.51 -3.40
CA GLU A 50 -3.42 -2.50 -4.17
C GLU A 50 -1.98 -2.59 -3.67
N ILE A 51 -1.37 -1.49 -3.29
CA ILE A 51 -0.03 -1.51 -2.70
C ILE A 51 -0.02 -2.33 -1.41
N VAL A 52 -1.00 -2.14 -0.54
CA VAL A 52 -1.13 -2.91 0.70
C VAL A 52 -1.23 -4.40 0.39
N LYS A 53 -2.05 -4.76 -0.59
CA LYS A 53 -2.22 -6.16 -0.99
C LYS A 53 -0.91 -6.77 -1.49
N GLU A 54 -0.23 -6.09 -2.40
CA GLU A 54 1.01 -6.60 -3.00
C GLU A 54 2.13 -6.72 -1.97
N CYS A 55 2.28 -5.74 -1.09
CA CYS A 55 3.30 -5.79 -0.05
C CYS A 55 2.99 -6.83 1.02
N THR A 56 1.71 -7.06 1.34
CA THR A 56 1.31 -8.17 2.22
C THR A 56 1.72 -9.51 1.60
N GLY A 57 1.56 -9.65 0.29
CA GLY A 57 2.03 -10.83 -0.43
C GLY A 57 3.53 -11.07 -0.24
N LYS A 58 4.32 -10.00 -0.23
CA LYS A 58 5.76 -10.11 0.00
C LYS A 58 6.09 -10.58 1.42
N ILE A 59 5.33 -10.14 2.42
CA ILE A 59 5.51 -10.61 3.79
C ILE A 59 5.19 -12.10 3.89
N LEU A 60 4.13 -12.55 3.22
CA LEU A 60 3.64 -13.92 3.31
C LEU A 60 4.28 -14.87 2.30
N GLY A 61 5.13 -14.38 1.41
CA GLY A 61 5.70 -15.19 0.35
C GLY A 61 4.67 -15.67 -0.66
N ALA A 62 3.61 -14.90 -0.86
CA ALA A 62 2.50 -15.24 -1.75
C ALA A 62 2.51 -14.39 -3.01
N SER A 63 2.40 -15.01 -4.17
CA SER A 63 2.42 -14.29 -5.46
C SER A 63 1.05 -13.75 -5.86
N LYS A 64 -0.04 -14.28 -5.31
CA LYS A 64 -1.40 -13.90 -5.67
C LYS A 64 -2.28 -13.70 -4.43
N PRO A 65 -1.97 -12.70 -3.60
CA PRO A 65 -2.82 -12.42 -2.45
C PRO A 65 -4.15 -11.82 -2.91
N HIS A 66 -5.23 -12.12 -2.17
CA HIS A 66 -6.55 -11.59 -2.45
C HIS A 66 -7.12 -10.93 -1.21
N ILE A 67 -7.64 -9.73 -1.36
CA ILE A 67 -8.40 -9.07 -0.29
C ILE A 67 -9.79 -9.68 -0.27
N THR A 68 -10.15 -10.30 0.85
CA THR A 68 -11.48 -10.91 1.01
C THR A 68 -12.42 -10.02 1.80
N GLU A 69 -11.88 -9.09 2.59
CA GLU A 69 -12.71 -8.17 3.37
C GLU A 69 -11.91 -6.89 3.62
N ILE A 70 -12.57 -5.76 3.47
CA ILE A 70 -12.05 -4.48 3.95
C ILE A 70 -12.93 -4.07 5.11
N LYS A 71 -12.40 -4.18 6.31
CA LYS A 71 -13.15 -3.86 7.52
C LYS A 71 -13.15 -2.35 7.77
N ARG A 72 -12.05 -1.68 7.47
CA ARG A 72 -11.91 -0.25 7.63
C ARG A 72 -10.82 0.26 6.68
N CYS A 73 -11.13 1.34 6.00
CA CYS A 73 -10.13 2.05 5.20
C CYS A 73 -10.40 3.54 5.32
N ARG A 74 -9.42 4.29 5.82
CA ARG A 74 -9.53 5.74 5.96
C ARG A 74 -8.41 6.41 5.18
N PHE A 75 -8.81 7.34 4.33
CA PHE A 75 -7.89 8.23 3.63
C PHE A 75 -7.89 9.55 4.41
N VAL A 76 -6.80 9.78 5.16
CA VAL A 76 -6.72 10.90 6.09
C VAL A 76 -6.25 12.16 5.38
N GLU A 77 -5.26 12.03 4.51
CA GLU A 77 -4.73 13.15 3.73
C GLU A 77 -4.47 12.71 2.30
N LEU A 78 -4.56 13.64 1.36
CA LEU A 78 -4.23 13.41 -0.03
C LEU A 78 -2.74 13.13 -0.16
N MET A 79 -2.41 12.15 -0.99
CA MET A 79 -1.02 11.83 -1.34
C MET A 79 -0.79 12.17 -2.79
N ARG A 80 0.39 12.73 -3.08
CA ARG A 80 0.77 13.13 -4.43
C ARG A 80 2.01 12.36 -4.88
N PRO A 81 2.10 12.01 -6.18
CA PRO A 81 3.24 11.20 -6.66
C PRO A 81 4.58 11.92 -6.58
N GLN A 82 4.58 13.25 -6.43
CA GLN A 82 5.80 14.05 -6.39
C GLN A 82 6.13 14.55 -4.99
N GLU A 83 5.60 13.86 -3.96
CA GLU A 83 5.91 14.22 -2.59
C GLU A 83 7.40 14.00 -2.30
N LYS A 84 8.02 14.97 -1.62
CA LYS A 84 9.45 14.92 -1.32
C LYS A 84 9.77 14.20 -0.02
N GLU A 85 8.79 14.06 0.88
CA GLU A 85 8.99 13.34 2.12
C GLU A 85 8.92 11.83 1.87
N SER A 86 9.64 11.08 2.71
CA SER A 86 9.60 9.61 2.62
C SER A 86 8.20 9.09 2.87
N THR A 87 7.77 8.16 2.03
CA THR A 87 6.50 7.46 2.16
C THR A 87 6.76 6.07 2.70
N ILE A 88 6.25 5.77 3.88
CA ILE A 88 6.46 4.50 4.56
C ILE A 88 5.12 3.78 4.71
N LEU A 89 5.05 2.57 4.18
CA LEU A 89 3.95 1.65 4.38
C LEU A 89 4.34 0.65 5.46
N HIS A 90 3.60 0.63 6.55
CA HIS A 90 3.79 -0.34 7.62
C HIS A 90 2.63 -1.33 7.62
N ILE A 91 2.93 -2.63 7.69
CA ILE A 91 1.94 -3.69 7.66
C ILE A 91 2.17 -4.66 8.80
N ASP A 92 1.10 -4.98 9.54
CA ASP A 92 1.06 -6.05 10.52
C ASP A 92 0.11 -7.13 10.02
N VAL A 93 0.54 -8.39 10.14
CA VAL A 93 -0.23 -9.54 9.67
C VAL A 93 -0.42 -10.53 10.83
N GLU A 94 -1.65 -10.99 11.01
CA GLU A 94 -1.98 -12.00 12.01
C GLU A 94 -2.78 -13.11 11.35
N LYS A 95 -2.28 -14.34 11.45
CA LYS A 95 -2.98 -15.49 10.89
C LYS A 95 -4.19 -15.86 11.72
N GLU A 96 -5.35 -15.96 11.09
CA GLU A 96 -6.60 -16.41 11.71
C GLU A 96 -7.27 -17.44 10.83
N LYS A 97 -7.21 -18.71 11.21
CA LYS A 97 -7.79 -19.83 10.43
C LYS A 97 -7.22 -19.83 9.00
N ASP A 98 -8.08 -19.65 8.00
CA ASP A 98 -7.69 -19.71 6.59
C ASP A 98 -7.32 -18.33 6.01
N THR A 99 -7.42 -17.28 6.79
CA THR A 99 -7.14 -15.92 6.33
C THR A 99 -6.10 -15.24 7.18
N TYR A 100 -5.66 -14.07 6.72
CA TYR A 100 -4.74 -13.21 7.46
C TYR A 100 -5.42 -11.87 7.72
N LYS A 101 -5.45 -11.50 9.00
CA LYS A 101 -5.90 -10.18 9.41
C LYS A 101 -4.76 -9.21 9.17
N VAL A 102 -5.05 -8.15 8.42
CA VAL A 102 -4.03 -7.19 8.00
C VAL A 102 -4.38 -5.81 8.52
N THR A 103 -3.41 -5.18 9.17
CA THR A 103 -3.50 -3.79 9.59
C THR A 103 -2.35 -3.05 8.93
N ALA A 104 -2.63 -1.96 8.25
CA ALA A 104 -1.63 -1.21 7.53
C ALA A 104 -1.82 0.29 7.67
N SER A 105 -0.72 1.02 7.55
CA SER A 105 -0.75 2.48 7.51
C SER A 105 0.26 2.99 6.51
N ILE A 106 -0.08 4.09 5.85
CA ILE A 106 0.85 4.80 4.99
C ILE A 106 1.10 6.18 5.60
N LYS A 107 2.36 6.51 5.80
CA LYS A 107 2.79 7.81 6.32
C LYS A 107 3.70 8.51 5.35
N GLU A 108 3.55 9.81 5.23
CA GLU A 108 4.49 10.69 4.55
C GLU A 108 5.13 11.61 5.58
N GLY A 109 6.42 11.40 5.86
CA GLY A 109 7.06 12.05 6.99
C GLY A 109 6.36 11.67 8.28
N ASN A 110 5.87 12.66 9.02
CA ASN A 110 5.15 12.43 10.29
C ASN A 110 3.63 12.40 10.13
N ARG A 111 3.12 12.47 8.89
CA ARG A 111 1.69 12.53 8.63
C ARG A 111 1.13 11.16 8.30
N ASN A 112 0.05 10.77 8.99
CA ASN A 112 -0.71 9.58 8.60
C ASN A 112 -1.59 9.94 7.40
N CYS A 113 -1.41 9.23 6.31
CA CYS A 113 -2.18 9.49 5.08
C CYS A 113 -3.26 8.46 4.82
N MET A 114 -3.03 7.20 5.23
CA MET A 114 -4.00 6.12 5.03
C MET A 114 -3.90 5.12 6.17
N ILE A 115 -5.05 4.59 6.58
CA ILE A 115 -5.14 3.49 7.54
C ILE A 115 -6.04 2.42 6.94
N PHE A 116 -5.60 1.16 7.01
CA PHE A 116 -6.31 0.03 6.43
C PHE A 116 -6.42 -1.10 7.44
N LYS A 117 -7.60 -1.72 7.50
CA LYS A 117 -7.82 -3.00 8.21
C LYS A 117 -8.66 -3.90 7.33
N GLY A 118 -8.23 -5.13 7.17
CA GLY A 118 -8.97 -6.08 6.34
C GLY A 118 -8.47 -7.49 6.49
N ARG A 119 -8.90 -8.35 5.59
CA ARG A 119 -8.46 -9.74 5.52
C ARG A 119 -7.96 -10.07 4.14
N ILE A 120 -6.89 -10.84 4.11
CA ILE A 120 -6.26 -11.30 2.87
C ILE A 120 -6.10 -12.81 2.93
N THR A 121 -6.40 -13.46 1.81
CA THR A 121 -6.08 -14.88 1.61
C THR A 121 -4.94 -15.02 0.61
N VAL A 122 -4.26 -16.15 0.67
CA VAL A 122 -3.15 -16.43 -0.24
C VAL A 122 -3.36 -17.73 -0.98
#